data_12510e78c87150356bd45e1cb0d95ea5
#
_entry.id   12510e78c87150356bd45e1cb0d95ea5
#
_cell.length_a   1.000
_cell.length_b   1.000
_cell.length_c   1.000
_cell.angle_alpha   90.00
_cell.angle_beta   90.00
_cell.angle_gamma   90.00
#
_symmetry.space_group_name_H-M   'P 1'
#
loop_
_entity.id
_entity.type
_entity.pdbx_description
1 polymer ?
#
loop_
_entity_poly.entity_id
_entity_poly.type
_entity_poly.pdbx_seq_one_letter_code
_entity_poly.pdbx_strand_id
1 'polypeptide(L)'
;MRISDIIRSKGKAVVTVPPDTDVRGLLAVLAENRIGAVVVSSDGSTIGGIVSERDIVRALAARGAAVLSEPVSAIMTSEVQTCVRGAHVDELAAAMTEGRFRHMPVVSDDGQLDGIVSIGDVVKIRITELEVERDSLSSYIRAAAT
;
A
#
# COMPACT_ATOMS: atom_id res chain seq x y z
N MET A 1 3.26 -5.89 16.10
CA MET A 1 4.11 -5.92 14.91
C MET A 1 4.33 -4.55 14.30
N ARG A 2 5.48 -4.34 13.72
CA ARG A 2 5.87 -3.08 13.09
C ARG A 2 5.80 -3.18 11.58
N ILE A 3 5.70 -2.03 10.93
CA ILE A 3 5.68 -1.95 9.46
C ILE A 3 6.94 -2.54 8.85
N SER A 4 8.10 -2.41 9.53
CA SER A 4 9.34 -3.05 9.08
C SER A 4 9.21 -4.57 8.88
N ASP A 5 8.38 -5.24 9.67
CA ASP A 5 8.14 -6.68 9.53
C ASP A 5 7.43 -7.00 8.22
N ILE A 6 6.46 -6.17 7.84
CA ILE A 6 5.76 -6.30 6.55
C ILE A 6 6.73 -6.08 5.39
N ILE A 7 7.52 -5.01 5.43
CA ILE A 7 8.48 -4.66 4.38
C ILE A 7 9.52 -5.76 4.21
N ARG A 8 10.01 -6.32 5.31
CA ARG A 8 10.97 -7.42 5.28
C ARG A 8 10.38 -8.66 4.60
N SER A 9 9.13 -8.96 4.86
CA SER A 9 8.42 -10.10 4.27
C SER A 9 8.13 -9.91 2.78
N LYS A 10 7.80 -8.69 2.36
CA LYS A 10 7.47 -8.37 0.96
C LYS A 10 8.70 -8.20 0.07
N GLY A 11 9.84 -7.84 0.64
CA GLY A 11 11.01 -7.42 -0.10
C GLY A 11 10.98 -5.92 -0.41
N LYS A 12 12.06 -5.40 -0.97
CA LYS A 12 12.28 -3.96 -1.18
C LYS A 12 11.77 -3.40 -2.50
N ALA A 13 11.32 -4.25 -3.41
CA ALA A 13 10.88 -3.80 -4.72
C ALA A 13 9.58 -3.02 -4.62
N VAL A 14 9.62 -1.74 -5.01
CA VAL A 14 8.43 -0.88 -5.07
C VAL A 14 8.22 -0.47 -6.52
N VAL A 15 7.03 -0.72 -7.04
CA VAL A 15 6.67 -0.33 -8.39
C VAL A 15 6.26 1.13 -8.39
N THR A 16 6.92 1.93 -9.23
CA THR A 16 6.59 3.36 -9.43
C THR A 16 6.36 3.63 -10.90
N VAL A 17 5.67 4.73 -11.19
CA VAL A 17 5.52 5.23 -12.56
C VAL A 17 5.85 6.72 -12.59
N PRO A 18 6.44 7.23 -13.68
CA PRO A 18 6.63 8.67 -13.87
C PRO A 18 5.28 9.38 -13.99
N PRO A 19 5.20 10.67 -13.61
CA PRO A 19 3.94 11.42 -13.64
C PRO A 19 3.37 11.65 -15.07
N ASP A 20 4.20 11.57 -16.08
CA ASP A 20 3.79 11.72 -17.49
C ASP A 20 3.35 10.41 -18.16
N THR A 21 3.42 9.29 -17.45
CA THR A 21 2.85 8.02 -17.94
C THR A 21 1.35 8.20 -18.16
N ASP A 22 0.83 7.76 -19.29
CA ASP A 22 -0.61 7.84 -19.50
C ASP A 22 -1.36 6.76 -18.69
N VAL A 23 -2.65 6.98 -18.49
CA VAL A 23 -3.49 6.06 -17.71
C VAL A 23 -3.51 4.66 -18.33
N ARG A 24 -3.46 4.57 -19.65
CA ARG A 24 -3.38 3.28 -20.35
C ARG A 24 -2.10 2.52 -19.97
N GLY A 25 -0.96 3.20 -19.93
CA GLY A 25 0.31 2.62 -19.46
C GLY A 25 0.26 2.21 -18.01
N LEU A 26 -0.41 3.00 -17.17
CA LEU A 26 -0.63 2.65 -15.77
C LEU A 26 -1.42 1.35 -15.63
N LEU A 27 -2.48 1.17 -16.42
CA LEU A 27 -3.27 -0.07 -16.39
C LEU A 27 -2.41 -1.30 -16.70
N ALA A 28 -1.51 -1.19 -17.66
CA ALA A 28 -0.59 -2.27 -17.99
C ALA A 28 0.34 -2.61 -16.81
N VAL A 29 0.88 -1.59 -16.16
CA VAL A 29 1.76 -1.76 -14.97
C VAL A 29 1.02 -2.46 -13.83
N LEU A 30 -0.21 -2.03 -13.53
CA LEU A 30 -1.03 -2.64 -12.49
C LEU A 30 -1.32 -4.11 -12.79
N ALA A 31 -1.71 -4.41 -14.02
CA ALA A 31 -2.05 -5.76 -14.45
C ALA A 31 -0.84 -6.69 -14.44
N GLU A 32 0.30 -6.25 -14.98
CA GLU A 32 1.53 -7.05 -15.04
C GLU A 32 2.07 -7.38 -13.65
N ASN A 33 1.99 -6.43 -12.72
CA ASN A 33 2.49 -6.61 -11.36
C ASN A 33 1.44 -7.15 -10.39
N ARG A 34 0.20 -7.30 -10.81
CA ARG A 34 -0.92 -7.76 -9.98
C ARG A 34 -1.09 -6.94 -8.71
N ILE A 35 -1.05 -5.62 -8.87
CA ILE A 35 -1.16 -4.65 -7.78
C ILE A 35 -2.30 -3.68 -8.05
N GLY A 36 -2.81 -3.06 -6.99
CA GLY A 36 -3.95 -2.15 -7.06
C GLY A 36 -3.61 -0.68 -6.96
N ALA A 37 -2.34 -0.35 -6.71
CA ALA A 37 -1.88 1.03 -6.62
C ALA A 37 -0.38 1.12 -6.88
N VAL A 38 0.07 2.29 -7.34
CA VAL A 38 1.49 2.60 -7.52
C VAL A 38 1.78 3.99 -6.98
N VAL A 39 3.02 4.20 -6.57
CA VAL A 39 3.53 5.53 -6.27
C VAL A 39 3.94 6.20 -7.58
N VAL A 40 3.55 7.44 -7.74
CA VAL A 40 3.98 8.28 -8.86
C VAL A 40 5.25 8.98 -8.44
N SER A 41 6.33 8.76 -9.18
CA SER A 41 7.65 9.29 -8.86
C SER A 41 8.43 9.59 -10.13
N SER A 42 9.13 10.73 -10.15
CA SER A 42 9.99 11.12 -11.27
C SER A 42 11.34 10.38 -11.26
N ASP A 43 11.80 9.96 -10.09
CA ASP A 43 13.14 9.41 -9.89
C ASP A 43 13.13 8.03 -9.21
N GLY A 44 11.97 7.50 -8.86
CA GLY A 44 11.82 6.23 -8.15
C GLY A 44 12.01 6.32 -6.63
N SER A 45 12.34 7.48 -6.12
CA SER A 45 12.64 7.70 -4.69
C SER A 45 11.77 8.76 -4.04
N THR A 46 11.45 9.82 -4.78
CA THR A 46 10.61 10.93 -4.30
C THR A 46 9.15 10.64 -4.61
N ILE A 47 8.28 10.82 -3.63
CA ILE A 47 6.84 10.59 -3.79
C ILE A 47 6.19 11.85 -4.36
N GLY A 48 5.73 11.80 -5.60
CA GLY A 48 4.94 12.86 -6.24
C GLY A 48 3.45 12.69 -6.03
N GLY A 49 3.00 11.46 -5.84
CA GLY A 49 1.60 11.13 -5.63
C GLY A 49 1.41 9.63 -5.53
N ILE A 50 0.16 9.24 -5.37
CA ILE A 50 -0.25 7.84 -5.41
C ILE A 50 -1.48 7.73 -6.32
N VAL A 51 -1.57 6.66 -7.08
CA VAL A 51 -2.71 6.39 -7.93
C VAL A 51 -3.13 4.92 -7.79
N SER A 52 -4.44 4.70 -7.67
CA SER A 52 -5.02 3.39 -7.47
C SER A 52 -6.04 3.04 -8.55
N GLU A 53 -6.43 1.78 -8.62
CA GLU A 53 -7.55 1.30 -9.45
C GLU A 53 -8.79 2.15 -9.23
N ARG A 54 -9.07 2.51 -7.98
CA ARG A 54 -10.24 3.32 -7.62
C ARG A 54 -10.19 4.70 -8.26
N ASP A 55 -9.01 5.34 -8.30
CA ASP A 55 -8.82 6.62 -8.97
C ASP A 55 -9.13 6.53 -10.45
N ILE A 56 -8.72 5.44 -11.09
CA ILE A 56 -8.97 5.18 -12.51
C ILE A 56 -10.48 5.02 -12.75
N VAL A 57 -11.15 4.21 -11.94
CA VAL A 57 -12.59 3.97 -12.06
C VAL A 57 -13.36 5.28 -11.90
N ARG A 58 -13.02 6.09 -10.90
CA ARG A 58 -13.66 7.39 -10.67
C ARG A 58 -13.45 8.36 -11.83
N ALA A 59 -12.24 8.42 -12.35
CA ALA A 59 -11.92 9.29 -13.49
C ALA A 59 -12.64 8.86 -14.75
N LEU A 60 -12.70 7.57 -15.05
CA LEU A 60 -13.44 7.04 -16.18
C LEU A 60 -14.94 7.31 -16.07
N ALA A 61 -15.51 7.14 -14.87
CA ALA A 61 -16.93 7.42 -14.62
C ALA A 61 -17.26 8.90 -14.85
N ALA A 62 -16.37 9.80 -14.44
CA ALA A 62 -16.59 11.24 -14.53
C ALA A 62 -16.33 11.81 -15.93
N ARG A 63 -15.31 11.32 -16.63
CA ARG A 63 -14.81 11.94 -17.87
C ARG A 63 -14.76 11.02 -19.10
N GLY A 64 -15.06 9.73 -18.90
CA GLY A 64 -15.10 8.75 -20.01
C GLY A 64 -13.72 8.32 -20.49
N ALA A 65 -13.70 7.66 -21.66
CA ALA A 65 -12.52 7.00 -22.21
C ALA A 65 -11.34 7.94 -22.53
N ALA A 66 -11.57 9.24 -22.66
CA ALA A 66 -10.52 10.22 -22.89
C ALA A 66 -9.45 10.21 -21.77
N VAL A 67 -9.83 9.81 -20.56
CA VAL A 67 -8.92 9.67 -19.42
C VAL A 67 -7.75 8.73 -19.72
N LEU A 68 -7.95 7.72 -20.56
CA LEU A 68 -6.91 6.73 -20.88
C LEU A 68 -5.68 7.35 -21.55
N SER A 69 -5.84 8.49 -22.19
CA SER A 69 -4.75 9.23 -22.85
C SER A 69 -4.18 10.35 -21.99
N GLU A 70 -4.75 10.59 -20.82
CA GLU A 70 -4.26 11.62 -19.90
C GLU A 70 -3.08 11.08 -19.07
N PRO A 71 -2.17 11.96 -18.61
CA PRO A 71 -1.08 11.54 -17.72
C PRO A 71 -1.62 11.16 -16.35
N VAL A 72 -0.94 10.24 -15.66
CA VAL A 72 -1.34 9.80 -14.31
C VAL A 72 -1.37 10.96 -13.32
N SER A 73 -0.54 11.99 -13.53
CA SER A 73 -0.55 13.21 -12.71
C SER A 73 -1.90 13.93 -12.70
N ALA A 74 -2.73 13.73 -13.74
CA ALA A 74 -4.05 14.34 -13.81
C ALA A 74 -5.09 13.66 -12.90
N ILE A 75 -4.84 12.41 -12.48
CA ILE A 75 -5.79 11.64 -11.67
C ILE A 75 -5.23 11.19 -10.34
N MET A 76 -3.93 11.35 -10.09
CA MET A 76 -3.29 10.92 -8.85
C MET A 76 -3.73 11.77 -7.65
N THR A 77 -3.57 11.21 -6.46
CA THR A 77 -3.67 11.94 -5.20
C THR A 77 -2.28 12.48 -4.87
N SER A 78 -2.17 13.81 -4.75
CA SER A 78 -0.89 14.48 -4.49
C SER A 78 -0.56 14.59 -3.00
N GLU A 79 -1.57 14.72 -2.14
CA GLU A 79 -1.40 14.72 -0.69
C GLU A 79 -1.40 13.29 -0.19
N VAL A 80 -0.22 12.68 -0.14
CA VAL A 80 -0.06 11.28 0.20
C VAL A 80 0.24 11.12 1.68
N GLN A 81 -0.57 10.33 2.38
CA GLN A 81 -0.26 9.92 3.74
C GLN A 81 0.79 8.84 3.70
N THR A 82 1.82 8.98 4.52
CA THR A 82 2.95 8.05 4.59
C THR A 82 3.15 7.54 6.00
N CYS A 83 3.91 6.48 6.13
CA CYS A 83 4.32 5.94 7.43
C CYS A 83 5.81 5.60 7.40
N VAL A 84 6.35 5.29 8.56
CA VAL A 84 7.75 4.91 8.72
C VAL A 84 7.86 3.45 9.15
N ARG A 85 9.01 2.85 8.95
CA ARG A 85 9.25 1.44 9.29
C ARG A 85 9.00 1.12 10.76
N GLY A 86 9.28 2.07 11.64
CA GLY A 86 9.12 1.90 13.07
C GLY A 86 7.69 1.99 13.60
N ALA A 87 6.75 2.42 12.76
CA ALA A 87 5.35 2.54 13.16
C ALA A 87 4.72 1.16 13.40
N HIS A 88 3.70 1.11 14.23
CA HIS A 88 2.96 -0.11 14.50
C HIS A 88 1.90 -0.35 13.44
N VAL A 89 1.67 -1.62 13.12
CA VAL A 89 0.64 -2.03 12.16
C VAL A 89 -0.75 -1.55 12.59
N ASP A 90 -1.02 -1.50 13.90
CA ASP A 90 -2.30 -1.02 14.43
C ASP A 90 -2.59 0.44 14.07
N GLU A 91 -1.56 1.29 14.11
CA GLU A 91 -1.67 2.70 13.71
C GLU A 91 -2.02 2.82 12.23
N LEU A 92 -1.39 2.00 11.40
CA LEU A 92 -1.66 1.95 9.98
C LEU A 92 -3.09 1.46 9.69
N ALA A 93 -3.53 0.41 10.37
CA ALA A 93 -4.88 -0.11 10.24
C ALA A 93 -5.93 0.94 10.58
N ALA A 94 -5.71 1.69 11.66
CA ALA A 94 -6.61 2.78 12.07
C ALA A 94 -6.63 3.89 11.02
N ALA A 95 -5.48 4.30 10.51
CA ALA A 95 -5.36 5.34 9.49
C ALA A 95 -6.09 4.93 8.19
N MET A 96 -5.95 3.69 7.77
CA MET A 96 -6.64 3.16 6.59
C MET A 96 -8.16 3.14 6.77
N THR A 97 -8.61 2.77 7.96
CA THR A 97 -10.04 2.74 8.29
C THR A 97 -10.66 4.13 8.29
N GLU A 98 -10.02 5.08 8.93
CA GLU A 98 -10.50 6.47 9.00
C GLU A 98 -10.43 7.19 7.65
N GLY A 99 -9.30 7.03 6.94
CA GLY A 99 -9.06 7.71 5.68
C GLY A 99 -9.66 7.00 4.47
N ARG A 100 -10.16 5.78 4.62
CA ARG A 100 -10.74 4.96 3.54
C ARG A 100 -9.81 4.75 2.35
N PHE A 101 -8.52 4.63 2.61
CA PHE A 101 -7.54 4.26 1.60
C PHE A 101 -6.96 2.88 1.93
N ARG A 102 -6.46 2.19 0.91
CA ARG A 102 -6.00 0.79 1.01
C ARG A 102 -4.51 0.61 0.85
N HIS A 103 -3.79 1.68 0.57
CA HIS A 103 -2.35 1.64 0.32
C HIS A 103 -1.69 2.82 0.98
N MET A 104 -0.54 2.60 1.59
CA MET A 104 0.23 3.66 2.22
C MET A 104 1.70 3.48 1.93
N PRO A 105 2.37 4.48 1.31
CA PRO A 105 3.81 4.42 1.13
C PRO A 105 4.55 4.49 2.46
N VAL A 106 5.65 3.75 2.54
CA VAL A 106 6.58 3.78 3.66
C VAL A 106 7.77 4.63 3.25
N VAL A 107 8.16 5.56 4.10
CA VAL A 107 9.29 6.45 3.84
C VAL A 107 10.41 6.23 4.84
N SER A 108 11.64 6.49 4.41
CA SER A 108 12.82 6.51 5.24
C SER A 108 12.89 7.82 6.05
N ASP A 109 13.86 7.92 6.93
CA ASP A 109 14.12 9.14 7.72
C ASP A 109 14.36 10.37 6.83
N ASP A 110 14.88 10.16 5.61
CA ASP A 110 15.13 11.23 4.64
C ASP A 110 13.89 11.55 3.79
N GLY A 111 12.76 10.91 4.05
CA GLY A 111 11.54 11.11 3.28
C GLY A 111 11.50 10.40 1.94
N GLN A 112 12.45 9.50 1.68
CA GLN A 112 12.54 8.73 0.44
C GLN A 112 11.62 7.51 0.49
N LEU A 113 11.10 7.11 -0.66
CA LEU A 113 10.25 5.92 -0.79
C LEU A 113 11.04 4.67 -0.38
N ASP A 114 10.49 3.92 0.58
CA ASP A 114 11.13 2.75 1.16
C ASP A 114 10.27 1.48 1.04
N GLY A 115 9.03 1.63 0.66
CA GLY A 115 8.11 0.52 0.47
C GLY A 115 6.68 1.01 0.30
N ILE A 116 5.76 0.07 0.13
CA ILE A 116 4.33 0.34 0.14
C ILE A 116 3.63 -0.79 0.89
N VAL A 117 2.66 -0.42 1.72
CA VAL A 117 1.86 -1.38 2.48
C VAL A 117 0.41 -1.28 2.03
N SER A 118 -0.21 -2.43 1.78
CA SER A 118 -1.62 -2.52 1.41
C SER A 118 -2.48 -3.01 2.57
N ILE A 119 -3.80 -2.83 2.45
CA ILE A 119 -4.75 -3.39 3.41
C ILE A 119 -4.62 -4.92 3.48
N GLY A 120 -4.31 -5.57 2.36
CA GLY A 120 -4.06 -7.02 2.32
C GLY A 120 -2.88 -7.44 3.18
N ASP A 121 -1.82 -6.65 3.20
CA ASP A 121 -0.66 -6.90 4.06
C ASP A 121 -1.03 -6.80 5.53
N VAL A 122 -1.83 -5.80 5.89
CA VAL A 122 -2.32 -5.59 7.26
C VAL A 122 -3.19 -6.76 7.72
N VAL A 123 -4.12 -7.19 6.88
CA VAL A 123 -5.00 -8.33 7.18
C VAL A 123 -4.19 -9.61 7.38
N LYS A 124 -3.22 -9.86 6.53
CA LYS A 124 -2.36 -11.04 6.62
C LYS A 124 -1.58 -11.08 7.94
N ILE A 125 -1.03 -9.96 8.36
CA ILE A 125 -0.31 -9.84 9.63
C ILE A 125 -1.25 -10.10 10.81
N ARG A 126 -2.45 -9.51 10.78
CA ARG A 126 -3.44 -9.71 11.85
C ARG A 126 -3.88 -11.15 11.99
N ILE A 127 -4.09 -11.83 10.88
CA ILE A 127 -4.42 -13.27 10.89
C ILE A 127 -3.29 -14.07 11.53
N THR A 128 -2.04 -13.79 11.17
CA THR A 128 -0.87 -14.46 11.73
C THR A 128 -0.76 -14.23 13.24
N GLU A 129 -0.93 -13.00 13.70
CA GLU A 129 -0.91 -12.66 15.12
C GLU A 129 -1.97 -13.43 15.92
N LEU A 130 -3.21 -13.49 15.37
CA LEU A 130 -4.31 -14.19 16.01
C LEU A 130 -4.07 -15.71 16.07
N GLU A 131 -3.46 -16.28 15.04
CA GLU A 131 -3.10 -17.70 15.03
C GLU A 131 -2.04 -18.02 16.10
N VAL A 132 -1.02 -17.18 16.22
CA VAL A 132 0.02 -17.34 17.24
C VAL A 132 -0.59 -17.23 18.64
N GLU A 133 -1.45 -16.25 18.88
CA GLU A 133 -2.14 -16.05 20.14
C GLU A 133 -3.01 -17.26 20.48
N ARG A 134 -3.78 -17.78 19.52
CA ARG A 134 -4.61 -18.96 19.69
C ARG A 134 -3.76 -20.19 20.07
N ASP A 135 -2.66 -20.40 19.35
CA ASP A 135 -1.79 -21.55 19.58
C ASP A 135 -1.11 -21.47 20.94
N SER A 136 -0.69 -20.29 21.37
CA SER A 136 -0.13 -20.05 22.71
C SER A 136 -1.14 -20.34 23.81
N LEU A 137 -2.38 -19.88 23.62
CA LEU A 137 -3.46 -20.11 24.57
C LEU A 137 -3.81 -21.61 24.67
N SER A 138 -3.89 -22.30 23.54
CA SER A 138 -4.15 -23.73 23.49
C SER A 138 -3.06 -24.52 24.21
N SER A 139 -1.81 -24.15 24.01
CA SER A 139 -0.67 -24.79 24.70
C SER A 139 -0.73 -24.57 26.21
N TYR A 140 -1.09 -23.38 26.66
CA TYR A 140 -1.27 -23.05 28.06
C TYR A 140 -2.39 -23.88 28.68
N ILE A 141 -3.54 -24.01 28.02
CA ILE A 141 -4.67 -24.80 28.48
C ILE A 141 -4.27 -26.28 28.63
N ARG A 142 -3.57 -26.84 27.64
CA ARG A 142 -3.10 -28.23 27.70
C ARG A 142 -2.14 -28.45 28.86
N ALA A 143 -1.21 -27.56 29.09
CA ALA A 143 -0.28 -27.63 30.18
C ALA A 143 -1.00 -27.58 31.56
N ALA A 144 -2.02 -26.72 31.66
CA ALA A 144 -2.81 -26.60 32.89
C ALA A 144 -3.70 -27.83 33.16
N ALA A 145 -4.07 -28.58 32.11
CA ALA A 145 -4.91 -29.77 32.25
C ALA A 145 -4.15 -31.02 32.64
N THR A 146 -2.82 -31.01 32.57
CA THR A 146 -1.97 -32.14 33.04
C THR A 146 -1.47 -31.89 34.45
#